data_a3c89303c43c9e78e8947e0d54be4243
#
_entry.id   a3c89303c43c9e78e8947e0d54be4243
#
_cell.length_a   1.000
_cell.length_b   1.000
_cell.length_c   1.000
_cell.angle_alpha   90.00
_cell.angle_beta   90.00
_cell.angle_gamma   90.00
#
_symmetry.space_group_name_H-M   'P 1'
#
loop_
_entity.id
_entity.type
_entity.pdbx_description
1 polymer ?
#
loop_
_entity_poly.entity_id
_entity_poly.type
_entity_poly.pdbx_seq_one_letter_code
_entity_poly.pdbx_strand_id
1 'polypeptide(L)'
;MTRTLYDKLLDAHKICDLPDGDILVYVDFHIMNEYTSPQAFSGLDSKRLSVRQPEAHLAVVDHVNSTRIDEAPDPVSKLLIDNLEANCAKHQIACYGLKDPRQGIEHVVVPEQGIAAPGMLIACGDSHTTTYGAYGALGFGIGTSEVEHVLATQTLRYQKLKNMRIN
;
A
#
# COMPACT_ATOMS: atom_id res chain seq x y z
N MET A 1 5.26 10.91 -30.42
CA MET A 1 5.35 9.46 -30.07
C MET A 1 4.07 9.06 -29.37
N THR A 2 3.53 7.89 -29.68
CA THR A 2 2.38 7.32 -28.96
C THR A 2 2.81 6.99 -27.53
N ARG A 3 2.13 7.54 -26.52
CA ARG A 3 2.41 7.28 -25.11
C ARG A 3 1.77 5.96 -24.69
N THR A 4 2.47 5.15 -23.90
CA THR A 4 1.92 3.92 -23.31
C THR A 4 0.92 4.25 -22.19
N LEU A 5 0.14 3.27 -21.74
CA LEU A 5 -0.72 3.43 -20.57
C LEU A 5 0.11 3.81 -19.33
N TYR A 6 1.24 3.13 -19.13
CA TYR A 6 2.19 3.45 -18.05
C TYR A 6 2.61 4.94 -18.07
N ASP A 7 3.02 5.47 -19.25
CA ASP A 7 3.42 6.87 -19.34
C ASP A 7 2.27 7.82 -19.00
N LYS A 8 1.04 7.48 -19.41
CA LYS A 8 -0.14 8.31 -19.12
C LYS A 8 -0.48 8.33 -17.64
N LEU A 9 -0.48 7.15 -17.00
CA LEU A 9 -0.74 7.03 -15.57
C LEU A 9 0.33 7.74 -14.76
N LEU A 10 1.60 7.50 -15.06
CA LEU A 10 2.70 8.12 -14.33
C LEU A 10 2.67 9.66 -14.44
N ASP A 11 2.45 10.21 -15.65
CA ASP A 11 2.38 11.65 -15.84
C ASP A 11 1.14 12.29 -15.16
N ALA A 12 0.04 11.54 -15.01
CA ALA A 12 -1.14 12.02 -14.28
C ALA A 12 -0.88 12.15 -12.77
N HIS A 13 0.05 11.34 -12.22
CA HIS A 13 0.39 11.35 -10.79
C HIS A 13 1.68 12.11 -10.46
N LYS A 14 2.43 12.54 -11.50
CA LYS A 14 3.69 13.26 -11.30
C LYS A 14 3.44 14.63 -10.70
N ILE A 15 4.07 14.88 -9.54
CA ILE A 15 4.05 16.17 -8.84
C ILE A 15 5.18 17.05 -9.36
N CYS A 16 6.42 16.53 -9.36
CA CYS A 16 7.60 17.27 -9.84
C CYS A 16 8.75 16.34 -10.21
N ASP A 17 9.73 16.90 -10.92
CA ASP A 17 11.03 16.26 -11.12
C ASP A 17 11.93 16.54 -9.91
N LEU A 18 12.73 15.55 -9.53
CA LEU A 18 13.73 15.67 -8.48
C LEU A 18 15.12 15.93 -9.10
N PRO A 19 16.06 16.58 -8.35
CA PRO A 19 17.37 16.98 -8.88
C PRO A 19 18.23 15.84 -9.40
N ASP A 20 18.01 14.62 -8.94
CA ASP A 20 18.76 13.42 -9.30
C ASP A 20 18.16 12.61 -10.47
N GLY A 21 17.10 13.12 -11.08
CA GLY A 21 16.43 12.49 -12.21
C GLY A 21 15.25 11.59 -11.85
N ASP A 22 15.01 11.36 -10.57
CA ASP A 22 13.78 10.73 -10.09
C ASP A 22 12.60 11.70 -10.19
N ILE A 23 11.41 11.24 -9.91
CA ILE A 23 10.20 12.04 -9.83
C ILE A 23 9.50 11.82 -8.50
N LEU A 24 8.76 12.81 -8.05
CA LEU A 24 7.80 12.66 -6.95
C LEU A 24 6.42 12.42 -7.56
N VAL A 25 5.74 11.35 -7.11
CA VAL A 25 4.39 11.01 -7.56
C VAL A 25 3.41 11.01 -6.39
N TYR A 26 2.16 11.33 -6.68
CA TYR A 26 1.05 11.20 -5.73
C TYR A 26 0.57 9.74 -5.70
N VAL A 27 0.27 9.22 -4.51
CA VAL A 27 -0.28 7.88 -4.29
C VAL A 27 -1.76 8.03 -3.97
N ASP A 28 -2.65 7.52 -4.83
CA ASP A 28 -4.10 7.61 -4.62
C ASP A 28 -4.55 6.72 -3.46
N PHE A 29 -3.99 5.51 -3.38
CA PHE A 29 -4.36 4.56 -2.35
C PHE A 29 -3.16 3.73 -1.88
N HIS A 30 -3.08 3.51 -0.58
CA HIS A 30 -2.00 2.72 0.03
C HIS A 30 -2.58 1.57 0.84
N ILE A 31 -2.09 0.37 0.57
CA ILE A 31 -2.49 -0.86 1.24
C ILE A 31 -1.35 -1.30 2.16
N MET A 32 -1.69 -1.79 3.33
CA MET A 32 -0.74 -2.24 4.34
C MET A 32 -1.15 -3.58 4.92
N ASN A 33 -0.14 -4.32 5.38
CA ASN A 33 -0.32 -5.54 6.13
C ASN A 33 0.47 -5.50 7.46
N GLU A 34 0.27 -6.49 8.29
CA GLU A 34 0.87 -6.61 9.62
C GLU A 34 2.38 -6.88 9.58
N TYR A 35 2.92 -7.32 8.44
CA TYR A 35 4.32 -7.67 8.30
C TYR A 35 5.22 -6.46 7.98
N THR A 36 4.77 -5.56 7.11
CA THR A 36 5.58 -4.45 6.60
C THR A 36 5.31 -3.09 7.28
N SER A 37 4.19 -2.96 8.01
CA SER A 37 3.78 -1.68 8.61
C SER A 37 4.37 -1.33 9.98
N PRO A 38 4.79 -2.27 10.87
CA PRO A 38 5.15 -1.90 12.25
C PRO A 38 6.25 -0.86 12.36
N GLN A 39 7.31 -1.00 11.56
CA GLN A 39 8.45 -0.08 11.58
C GLN A 39 8.08 1.29 10.99
N ALA A 40 7.19 1.33 10.01
CA ALA A 40 6.70 2.58 9.42
C ALA A 40 5.94 3.42 10.46
N PHE A 41 5.04 2.81 11.22
CA PHE A 41 4.35 3.50 12.32
C PHE A 41 5.30 3.94 13.43
N SER A 42 6.27 3.10 13.80
CA SER A 42 7.31 3.50 14.77
C SER A 42 8.13 4.69 14.28
N GLY A 43 8.41 4.76 12.98
CA GLY A 43 9.08 5.88 12.33
C GLY A 43 8.27 7.18 12.42
N LEU A 44 6.97 7.12 12.13
CA LEU A 44 6.06 8.26 12.29
C LEU A 44 6.05 8.76 13.74
N ASP A 45 5.90 7.87 14.71
CA ASP A 45 5.86 8.21 16.12
C ASP A 45 7.16 8.88 16.59
N SER A 46 8.31 8.34 16.21
CA SER A 46 9.63 8.88 16.58
C SER A 46 9.86 10.31 16.04
N LYS A 47 9.29 10.59 14.86
CA LYS A 47 9.36 11.90 14.20
C LYS A 47 8.19 12.82 14.54
N ARG A 48 7.24 12.36 15.35
CA ARG A 48 6.01 13.06 15.72
C ARG A 48 5.19 13.49 14.49
N LEU A 49 5.15 12.63 13.49
CA LEU A 49 4.36 12.83 12.28
C LEU A 49 2.99 12.14 12.42
N SER A 50 1.98 12.71 11.79
CA SER A 50 0.65 12.11 11.65
C SER A 50 0.46 11.53 10.25
N VAL A 51 -0.45 10.58 10.12
CA VAL A 51 -0.90 10.11 8.81
C VAL A 51 -1.63 11.26 8.11
N ARG A 52 -1.26 11.51 6.84
CA ARG A 52 -1.75 12.66 6.09
C ARG A 52 -3.23 12.53 5.69
N GLN A 53 -3.62 11.38 5.18
CA GLN A 53 -4.97 11.09 4.67
C GLN A 53 -5.38 9.68 5.08
N PRO A 54 -5.87 9.47 6.32
CA PRO A 54 -6.23 8.14 6.81
C PRO A 54 -7.18 7.36 5.90
N GLU A 55 -8.10 8.06 5.23
CA GLU A 55 -9.08 7.51 4.29
C GLU A 55 -8.47 6.98 2.98
N ALA A 56 -7.25 7.37 2.65
CA ALA A 56 -6.51 6.86 1.49
C ALA A 56 -5.67 5.62 1.83
N HIS A 57 -5.89 5.02 3.00
CA HIS A 57 -5.18 3.84 3.46
C HIS A 57 -6.14 2.73 3.88
N LEU A 58 -5.74 1.49 3.64
CA LEU A 58 -6.41 0.28 4.13
C LEU A 58 -5.35 -0.68 4.65
N ALA A 59 -5.57 -1.20 5.85
CA ALA A 59 -4.80 -2.33 6.37
C ALA A 59 -5.61 -3.63 6.26
N VAL A 60 -4.94 -4.70 5.85
CA VAL A 60 -5.53 -6.05 5.79
C VAL A 60 -4.59 -7.02 6.49
N VAL A 61 -5.13 -7.87 7.34
CA VAL A 61 -4.37 -8.97 7.95
C VAL A 61 -4.40 -10.15 7.00
N ASP A 62 -3.27 -10.47 6.34
CA ASP A 62 -3.23 -11.58 5.38
C ASP A 62 -1.86 -12.28 5.23
N HIS A 63 -0.81 -11.80 5.90
CA HIS A 63 0.55 -12.33 5.74
C HIS A 63 0.97 -13.34 6.81
N VAL A 64 0.45 -13.23 8.04
CA VAL A 64 0.86 -14.09 9.16
C VAL A 64 -0.28 -14.89 9.77
N ASN A 65 -1.48 -14.80 9.21
CA ASN A 65 -2.62 -15.58 9.65
C ASN A 65 -2.69 -16.94 8.94
N SER A 66 -3.23 -17.93 9.65
CA SER A 66 -3.56 -19.22 9.04
C SER A 66 -4.73 -19.08 8.06
N THR A 67 -4.73 -19.91 7.01
CA THR A 67 -5.90 -20.09 6.12
C THR A 67 -6.97 -20.98 6.76
N ARG A 68 -6.70 -21.56 7.93
CA ARG A 68 -7.65 -22.39 8.70
C ARG A 68 -8.40 -21.48 9.68
N ILE A 69 -9.73 -21.45 9.55
CA ILE A 69 -10.61 -20.56 10.31
C ILE A 69 -10.56 -20.82 11.82
N ASP A 70 -10.28 -22.05 12.22
CA ASP A 70 -10.26 -22.51 13.60
C ASP A 70 -8.86 -22.49 14.24
N GLU A 71 -7.84 -22.03 13.51
CA GLU A 71 -6.48 -21.98 14.00
C GLU A 71 -6.12 -20.58 14.52
N ALA A 72 -5.84 -20.50 15.81
CA ALA A 72 -5.37 -19.25 16.41
C ALA A 72 -3.95 -18.91 15.91
N PRO A 73 -3.61 -17.64 15.68
CA PRO A 73 -2.26 -17.25 15.33
C PRO A 73 -1.28 -17.60 16.48
N ASP A 74 -0.06 -17.97 16.12
CA ASP A 74 1.01 -18.13 17.10
C ASP A 74 1.34 -16.79 17.79
N PRO A 75 2.09 -16.78 18.91
CA PRO A 75 2.33 -15.57 19.69
C PRO A 75 3.00 -14.43 18.92
N VAL A 76 3.89 -14.75 17.95
CA VAL A 76 4.58 -13.72 17.13
C VAL A 76 3.63 -13.13 16.12
N SER A 77 2.91 -13.98 15.40
CA SER A 77 1.88 -13.57 14.45
C SER A 77 0.80 -12.73 15.14
N LYS A 78 0.37 -13.16 16.33
CA LYS A 78 -0.60 -12.39 17.13
C LYS A 78 -0.08 -10.99 17.48
N LEU A 79 1.18 -10.87 17.87
CA LEU A 79 1.77 -9.58 18.19
C LEU A 79 1.78 -8.62 16.98
N LEU A 80 2.10 -9.14 15.79
CA LEU A 80 2.08 -8.35 14.55
C LEU A 80 0.67 -7.87 14.22
N ILE A 81 -0.33 -8.74 14.34
CA ILE A 81 -1.73 -8.42 14.11
C ILE A 81 -2.23 -7.37 15.12
N ASP A 82 -1.99 -7.60 16.41
CA ASP A 82 -2.39 -6.67 17.48
C ASP A 82 -1.76 -5.27 17.26
N ASN A 83 -0.49 -5.21 16.84
CA ASN A 83 0.20 -3.97 16.52
C ASN A 83 -0.42 -3.25 15.31
N LEU A 84 -0.74 -3.97 14.25
CA LEU A 84 -1.41 -3.38 13.08
C LEU A 84 -2.75 -2.77 13.49
N GLU A 85 -3.61 -3.54 14.16
CA GLU A 85 -4.94 -3.09 14.60
C GLU A 85 -4.84 -1.87 15.53
N ALA A 86 -3.91 -1.88 16.49
CA ALA A 86 -3.68 -0.76 17.41
C ALA A 86 -3.21 0.51 16.68
N ASN A 87 -2.27 0.37 15.74
CA ASN A 87 -1.78 1.50 14.93
C ASN A 87 -2.89 2.05 14.03
N CYS A 88 -3.66 1.20 13.39
CA CYS A 88 -4.79 1.62 12.56
C CYS A 88 -5.84 2.38 13.39
N ALA A 89 -6.19 1.88 14.56
CA ALA A 89 -7.12 2.56 15.47
C ALA A 89 -6.58 3.94 15.91
N LYS A 90 -5.30 4.03 16.27
CA LYS A 90 -4.62 5.27 16.66
C LYS A 90 -4.64 6.32 15.55
N HIS A 91 -4.40 5.90 14.32
CA HIS A 91 -4.28 6.79 13.16
C HIS A 91 -5.56 6.90 12.33
N GLN A 92 -6.67 6.30 12.78
CA GLN A 92 -7.99 6.32 12.11
C GLN A 92 -7.98 5.70 10.70
N ILE A 93 -7.15 4.69 10.50
CA ILE A 93 -7.05 3.94 9.24
C ILE A 93 -8.02 2.76 9.29
N ALA A 94 -8.73 2.49 8.20
CA ALA A 94 -9.55 1.29 8.06
C ALA A 94 -8.70 0.02 8.14
N CYS A 95 -9.14 -0.96 8.93
CA CYS A 95 -8.41 -2.23 9.11
C CYS A 95 -9.37 -3.41 8.99
N TYR A 96 -9.06 -4.33 8.09
CA TYR A 96 -9.75 -5.62 7.96
C TYR A 96 -8.95 -6.68 8.72
N GLY A 97 -9.15 -6.71 10.03
CA GLY A 97 -8.55 -7.70 10.94
C GLY A 97 -9.23 -9.06 10.82
N LEU A 98 -8.71 -10.07 11.55
CA LEU A 98 -9.18 -11.46 11.47
C LEU A 98 -10.68 -11.67 11.72
N LYS A 99 -11.33 -10.74 12.41
CA LYS A 99 -12.78 -10.82 12.72
C LYS A 99 -13.65 -10.02 11.76
N ASP A 100 -13.04 -9.26 10.85
CA ASP A 100 -13.79 -8.50 9.85
C ASP A 100 -14.27 -9.45 8.74
N PRO A 101 -15.56 -9.46 8.39
CA PRO A 101 -16.09 -10.33 7.35
C PRO A 101 -15.51 -10.04 5.94
N ARG A 102 -14.81 -8.93 5.77
CA ARG A 102 -14.13 -8.54 4.54
C ARG A 102 -12.65 -8.95 4.52
N GLN A 103 -12.14 -9.53 5.62
CA GLN A 103 -10.75 -9.99 5.69
C GLN A 103 -10.48 -11.07 4.65
N GLY A 104 -9.31 -11.03 4.04
CA GLY A 104 -8.85 -11.97 3.02
C GLY A 104 -7.50 -11.52 2.45
N ILE A 105 -7.07 -12.09 1.34
CA ILE A 105 -5.84 -11.67 0.65
C ILE A 105 -6.00 -10.23 0.17
N GLU A 106 -5.12 -9.33 0.57
CA GLU A 106 -5.22 -7.89 0.30
C GLU A 106 -5.41 -7.58 -1.20
N HIS A 107 -4.69 -8.28 -2.08
CA HIS A 107 -4.80 -8.10 -3.52
C HIS A 107 -6.05 -8.72 -4.17
N VAL A 108 -6.85 -9.46 -3.41
CA VAL A 108 -8.18 -9.94 -3.79
C VAL A 108 -9.26 -9.03 -3.19
N VAL A 109 -9.13 -8.73 -1.91
CA VAL A 109 -10.08 -7.88 -1.17
C VAL A 109 -10.24 -6.51 -1.81
N VAL A 110 -9.12 -5.84 -2.12
CA VAL A 110 -9.14 -4.46 -2.63
C VAL A 110 -9.91 -4.33 -3.95
N PRO A 111 -9.69 -5.16 -4.98
CA PRO A 111 -10.52 -5.10 -6.19
C PRO A 111 -11.95 -5.59 -5.98
N GLU A 112 -12.20 -6.62 -5.18
CA GLU A 112 -13.54 -7.12 -4.92
C GLU A 112 -14.42 -6.13 -4.17
N GLN A 113 -13.83 -5.29 -3.32
CA GLN A 113 -14.54 -4.19 -2.64
C GLN A 113 -14.67 -2.93 -3.52
N GLY A 114 -14.21 -2.99 -4.78
CA GLY A 114 -14.28 -1.85 -5.70
C GLY A 114 -13.33 -0.68 -5.33
N ILE A 115 -12.32 -0.93 -4.50
CA ILE A 115 -11.36 0.10 -4.07
C ILE A 115 -10.35 0.38 -5.19
N ALA A 116 -9.85 -0.67 -5.86
CA ALA A 116 -8.96 -0.50 -7.00
C ALA A 116 -9.76 -0.08 -8.25
N ALA A 117 -9.48 1.10 -8.78
CA ALA A 117 -10.13 1.63 -9.98
C ALA A 117 -9.10 1.93 -11.09
N PRO A 118 -9.51 1.87 -12.37
CA PRO A 118 -8.66 2.29 -13.46
C PRO A 118 -8.19 3.73 -13.29
N GLY A 119 -6.92 3.96 -13.57
CA GLY A 119 -6.33 5.30 -13.48
C GLY A 119 -5.61 5.59 -12.18
N MET A 120 -5.81 4.81 -11.12
CA MET A 120 -5.18 5.03 -9.82
C MET A 120 -3.70 4.64 -9.81
N LEU A 121 -2.93 5.26 -8.90
CA LEU A 121 -1.64 4.79 -8.44
C LEU A 121 -1.80 4.19 -7.04
N ILE A 122 -1.50 2.89 -6.92
CA ILE A 122 -1.69 2.11 -5.71
C ILE A 122 -0.33 1.61 -5.21
N ALA A 123 0.00 1.90 -3.96
CA ALA A 123 1.19 1.40 -3.29
C ALA A 123 0.84 0.37 -2.22
N CYS A 124 1.70 -0.63 -2.02
CA CYS A 124 1.57 -1.61 -0.94
C CYS A 124 2.95 -2.13 -0.54
N GLY A 125 3.10 -2.51 0.72
CA GLY A 125 4.31 -3.17 1.22
C GLY A 125 4.49 -4.63 0.78
N ASP A 126 3.96 -5.01 -0.37
CA ASP A 126 3.98 -6.37 -0.93
C ASP A 126 4.45 -6.40 -2.39
N SER A 127 5.19 -7.44 -2.77
CA SER A 127 5.76 -7.60 -4.12
C SER A 127 4.72 -7.91 -5.20
N HIS A 128 3.51 -8.38 -4.85
CA HIS A 128 2.45 -8.71 -5.79
C HIS A 128 1.56 -7.51 -6.16
N THR A 129 1.87 -6.31 -5.66
CA THR A 129 1.09 -5.07 -5.90
C THR A 129 0.91 -4.74 -7.37
N THR A 130 1.85 -5.17 -8.23
CA THR A 130 1.75 -4.96 -9.68
C THR A 130 0.53 -5.63 -10.32
N THR A 131 -0.14 -6.55 -9.63
CA THR A 131 -1.41 -7.17 -10.08
C THR A 131 -2.50 -6.14 -10.38
N TYR A 132 -2.47 -4.96 -9.73
CA TYR A 132 -3.43 -3.89 -10.01
C TYR A 132 -3.36 -3.35 -11.44
N GLY A 133 -2.29 -3.65 -12.18
CA GLY A 133 -2.19 -3.40 -13.61
C GLY A 133 -3.29 -4.08 -14.42
N ALA A 134 -3.79 -5.23 -13.96
CA ALA A 134 -4.93 -5.94 -14.58
C ALA A 134 -6.24 -5.13 -14.49
N TYR A 135 -6.34 -4.23 -13.53
CA TYR A 135 -7.48 -3.33 -13.33
C TYR A 135 -7.25 -1.93 -13.93
N GLY A 136 -6.19 -1.75 -14.71
CA GLY A 136 -5.86 -0.47 -15.31
C GLY A 136 -5.30 0.57 -14.33
N ALA A 137 -4.83 0.14 -13.17
CA ALA A 137 -4.14 0.96 -12.19
C ALA A 137 -2.61 0.79 -12.31
N LEU A 138 -1.86 1.69 -11.73
CA LEU A 138 -0.40 1.61 -11.62
C LEU A 138 -0.04 1.16 -10.21
N GLY A 139 0.30 -0.14 -10.04
CA GLY A 139 0.62 -0.75 -8.76
C GLY A 139 2.12 -0.86 -8.51
N PHE A 140 2.58 -0.45 -7.32
CA PHE A 140 3.97 -0.57 -6.89
C PHE A 140 4.10 -1.28 -5.55
N GLY A 141 4.96 -2.30 -5.51
CA GLY A 141 5.50 -2.83 -4.26
C GLY A 141 6.54 -1.86 -3.70
N ILE A 142 6.41 -1.48 -2.43
CA ILE A 142 7.28 -0.52 -1.75
C ILE A 142 7.88 -1.09 -0.47
N GLY A 143 9.05 -0.59 -0.08
CA GLY A 143 9.72 -0.99 1.16
C GLY A 143 9.18 -0.24 2.39
N THR A 144 9.54 -0.71 3.58
CA THR A 144 9.04 -0.17 4.86
C THR A 144 9.30 1.34 5.03
N SER A 145 10.46 1.84 4.60
CA SER A 145 10.77 3.27 4.65
C SER A 145 9.89 4.10 3.72
N GLU A 146 9.50 3.52 2.59
CA GLU A 146 8.58 4.14 1.64
C GLU A 146 7.15 4.11 2.18
N VAL A 147 6.75 3.03 2.88
CA VAL A 147 5.47 2.96 3.60
C VAL A 147 5.35 4.12 4.60
N GLU A 148 6.38 4.37 5.42
CA GLU A 148 6.43 5.52 6.33
C GLU A 148 6.26 6.84 5.58
N HIS A 149 6.99 7.00 4.47
CA HIS A 149 6.93 8.21 3.65
C HIS A 149 5.52 8.43 3.07
N VAL A 150 4.90 7.38 2.52
CA VAL A 150 3.54 7.46 1.96
C VAL A 150 2.52 7.80 3.05
N LEU A 151 2.61 7.19 4.23
CA LEU A 151 1.75 7.52 5.37
C LEU A 151 1.82 9.01 5.74
N ALA A 152 3.05 9.56 5.79
CA ALA A 152 3.28 10.96 6.19
C ALA A 152 2.91 11.97 5.11
N THR A 153 3.04 11.62 3.82
CA THR A 153 3.03 12.62 2.74
C THR A 153 2.04 12.34 1.63
N GLN A 154 1.53 11.13 1.50
CA GLN A 154 0.74 10.62 0.38
C GLN A 154 1.51 10.69 -0.96
N THR A 155 2.83 10.65 -0.90
CA THR A 155 3.70 10.71 -2.08
C THR A 155 4.72 9.59 -2.07
N LEU A 156 5.28 9.31 -3.25
CA LEU A 156 6.35 8.33 -3.43
C LEU A 156 7.42 8.92 -4.33
N ARG A 157 8.69 8.77 -3.92
CA ARG A 157 9.81 9.02 -4.82
C ARG A 157 9.95 7.83 -5.75
N TYR A 158 10.00 8.09 -7.05
CA TYR A 158 9.94 7.04 -8.05
C TYR A 158 10.94 7.28 -9.18
N GLN A 159 11.71 6.24 -9.51
CA GLN A 159 12.57 6.22 -10.69
C GLN A 159 11.75 5.74 -11.89
N LYS A 160 11.60 6.57 -12.92
CA LYS A 160 10.85 6.21 -14.11
C LYS A 160 11.48 5.00 -14.82
N LEU A 161 10.71 3.92 -14.96
CA LEU A 161 11.13 2.69 -15.64
C LEU A 161 10.95 2.81 -17.15
N LYS A 162 11.72 2.00 -17.89
CA LYS A 162 11.58 1.85 -19.33
C LYS A 162 10.42 0.90 -19.66
N ASN A 163 9.63 1.27 -20.64
CA ASN A 163 8.59 0.38 -21.17
C ASN A 163 9.19 -0.83 -21.89
N MET A 164 8.60 -2.00 -21.65
CA MET A 164 8.90 -3.23 -22.36
C MET A 164 7.62 -3.83 -22.92
N ARG A 165 7.66 -4.26 -24.16
CA ARG A 165 6.56 -4.99 -24.81
C ARG A 165 6.88 -6.47 -24.82
N ILE A 166 5.95 -7.30 -24.35
CA ILE A 166 5.98 -8.75 -24.45
C ILE A 166 4.88 -9.17 -25.44
N ASN A 167 5.26 -9.94 -26.47
CA ASN A 167 4.33 -10.45 -27.47
C ASN A 167 4.02 -11.93 -27.21
#